data_81240a8800b977996f745c4422ba353f
#
_entry.id   81240a8800b977996f745c4422ba353f
#
_cell.length_a   1.000
_cell.length_b   1.000
_cell.length_c   1.000
_cell.angle_alpha   90.00
_cell.angle_beta   90.00
_cell.angle_gamma   90.00
#
_symmetry.space_group_name_H-M   'P 1'
#
loop_
_entity.id
_entity.type
_entity.pdbx_description
1 polymer ?
#
loop_
_entity_poly.entity_id
_entity_poly.type
_entity_poly.pdbx_seq_one_letter_code
_entity_poly.pdbx_strand_id
1 'polypeptide(L)'
;MPPDLHLLADQKFMACMVGAVFLGTSVGLGLSAGGSTGGSDVIAAMVHKYRDVSLGHIILFCDLTIITSSYVVLRDWEKVLYGYVLLFVISFVVDHIVNSLRQSVQFFIISDKYQEIGEAINEIADRGCTMLNGNGFFTKKDKKVIFCIAKKSESNFIFELIDEIDPNAFVAQSAVVGVYGQGFDHVKKHRKIDLEELREKMTKEPREKE
;
A
#
# COMPACT_ATOMS: atom_id res chain seq x y z
N MET A 1 -13.73 -11.63 32.63
CA MET A 1 -13.57 -12.78 31.71
C MET A 1 -14.04 -14.01 32.48
N PRO A 2 -14.90 -14.87 31.90
CA PRO A 2 -15.28 -16.13 32.55
C PRO A 2 -14.02 -16.97 32.76
N PRO A 3 -13.85 -17.59 33.95
CA PRO A 3 -12.62 -18.32 34.32
C PRO A 3 -12.40 -19.61 33.51
N ASP A 4 -13.36 -20.03 32.69
CA ASP A 4 -13.33 -21.30 31.96
C ASP A 4 -13.01 -21.19 30.48
N LEU A 5 -12.60 -20.02 30.01
CA LEU A 5 -12.26 -19.82 28.60
C LEU A 5 -10.81 -20.20 28.34
N HIS A 6 -10.49 -21.48 28.43
CA HIS A 6 -9.21 -22.04 27.99
C HIS A 6 -9.17 -22.19 26.46
N LEU A 7 -9.29 -21.06 25.76
CA LEU A 7 -9.11 -21.02 24.30
C LEU A 7 -7.68 -21.48 23.97
N LEU A 8 -7.59 -22.62 23.27
CA LEU A 8 -6.32 -23.14 22.72
C LEU A 8 -5.27 -23.60 23.74
N ALA A 9 -5.62 -23.92 24.99
CA ALA A 9 -4.67 -24.33 26.01
C ALA A 9 -3.85 -25.59 25.61
N ASP A 10 -4.47 -26.52 24.86
CA ASP A 10 -3.83 -27.75 24.40
C ASP A 10 -3.23 -27.64 22.98
N GLN A 11 -3.46 -26.51 22.27
CA GLN A 11 -3.04 -26.32 20.89
C GLN A 11 -2.05 -25.14 20.76
N LYS A 12 -0.84 -25.34 21.24
CA LYS A 12 0.23 -24.32 21.22
C LYS A 12 0.44 -23.68 19.84
N PHE A 13 0.38 -24.47 18.77
CA PHE A 13 0.53 -23.99 17.41
C PHE A 13 -0.58 -23.01 17.02
N MET A 14 -1.85 -23.38 17.28
CA MET A 14 -2.98 -22.50 16.97
C MET A 14 -2.95 -21.21 17.80
N ALA A 15 -2.58 -21.30 19.07
CA ALA A 15 -2.41 -20.12 19.93
C ALA A 15 -1.32 -19.19 19.37
N CYS A 16 -0.20 -19.75 18.89
CA CYS A 16 0.88 -19.01 18.27
C CYS A 16 0.42 -18.30 16.98
N MET A 17 -0.32 -18.99 16.11
CA MET A 17 -0.84 -18.43 14.85
C MET A 17 -1.82 -17.27 15.11
N VAL A 18 -2.79 -17.46 15.98
CA VAL A 18 -3.77 -16.42 16.32
C VAL A 18 -3.09 -15.22 16.98
N GLY A 19 -2.18 -15.47 17.92
CA GLY A 19 -1.39 -14.43 18.57
C GLY A 19 -0.55 -13.63 17.55
N ALA A 20 0.08 -14.32 16.59
CA ALA A 20 0.86 -13.68 15.54
C ALA A 20 0.02 -12.74 14.63
N VAL A 21 -1.20 -13.15 14.30
CA VAL A 21 -2.11 -12.30 13.50
C VAL A 21 -2.49 -11.02 14.27
N PHE A 22 -2.84 -11.15 15.55
CA PHE A 22 -3.17 -9.98 16.38
C PHE A 22 -1.97 -9.05 16.58
N LEU A 23 -0.79 -9.62 16.87
CA LEU A 23 0.44 -8.82 17.01
C LEU A 23 0.81 -8.13 15.69
N GLY A 24 0.80 -8.84 14.57
CA GLY A 24 1.09 -8.28 13.27
C GLY A 24 0.10 -7.17 12.88
N THR A 25 -1.19 -7.36 13.21
CA THR A 25 -2.22 -6.33 13.00
C THR A 25 -1.94 -5.08 13.82
N SER A 26 -1.64 -5.25 15.11
CA SER A 26 -1.33 -4.13 16.01
C SER A 26 -0.10 -3.34 15.54
N VAL A 27 0.97 -4.04 15.21
CA VAL A 27 2.22 -3.42 14.70
C VAL A 27 1.97 -2.74 13.36
N GLY A 28 1.26 -3.40 12.42
CA GLY A 28 0.96 -2.86 11.10
C GLY A 28 0.12 -1.58 11.16
N LEU A 29 -0.91 -1.55 12.01
CA LEU A 29 -1.71 -0.34 12.25
C LEU A 29 -0.88 0.77 12.90
N GLY A 30 -0.08 0.44 13.91
CA GLY A 30 0.81 1.39 14.58
C GLY A 30 1.78 2.06 13.59
N LEU A 31 2.46 1.27 12.76
CA LEU A 31 3.38 1.76 11.74
C LEU A 31 2.67 2.58 10.67
N SER A 32 1.46 2.21 10.27
CA SER A 32 0.65 2.96 9.30
C SER A 32 0.23 4.32 9.84
N ALA A 33 0.01 4.42 11.14
CA ALA A 33 -0.28 5.69 11.84
C ALA A 33 0.99 6.53 12.14
N GLY A 34 2.18 6.07 11.72
CA GLY A 34 3.45 6.73 12.00
C GLY A 34 4.00 6.47 13.40
N GLY A 35 3.41 5.51 14.13
CA GLY A 35 3.90 5.05 15.44
C GLY A 35 4.99 4.00 15.32
N SER A 36 5.56 3.64 16.47
CA SER A 36 6.56 2.58 16.60
C SER A 36 6.50 1.98 18.00
N THR A 37 6.83 0.70 18.13
CA THR A 37 6.92 0.01 19.42
C THR A 37 8.27 0.22 20.11
N GLY A 38 9.24 0.83 19.42
CA GLY A 38 10.60 1.06 19.92
C GLY A 38 11.53 -0.14 19.73
N GLY A 39 11.12 -1.14 18.97
CA GLY A 39 11.90 -2.36 18.67
C GLY A 39 12.53 -2.35 17.27
N SER A 40 12.59 -3.52 16.64
CA SER A 40 13.08 -3.73 15.26
C SER A 40 12.29 -2.94 14.21
N ASP A 41 11.06 -2.55 14.52
CA ASP A 41 10.18 -1.71 13.70
C ASP A 41 10.75 -0.29 13.49
N VAL A 42 11.51 0.27 14.45
CA VAL A 42 12.22 1.56 14.25
C VAL A 42 13.25 1.42 13.14
N ILE A 43 14.03 0.33 13.16
CA ILE A 43 15.03 0.05 12.12
C ILE A 43 14.33 -0.14 10.79
N ALA A 44 13.22 -0.89 10.78
CA ALA A 44 12.41 -1.11 9.59
C ALA A 44 11.88 0.20 9.01
N ALA A 45 11.32 1.08 9.83
CA ALA A 45 10.83 2.39 9.39
C ALA A 45 11.95 3.28 8.86
N MET A 46 13.13 3.26 9.50
CA MET A 46 14.30 4.02 9.05
C MET A 46 14.78 3.53 7.68
N VAL A 47 14.97 2.22 7.49
CA VAL A 47 15.44 1.65 6.23
C VAL A 47 14.39 1.86 5.12
N HIS A 48 13.11 1.63 5.42
CA HIS A 48 12.00 1.85 4.47
C HIS A 48 11.94 3.31 4.00
N LYS A 49 12.30 4.28 4.83
CA LYS A 49 12.34 5.69 4.45
C LYS A 49 13.35 5.97 3.33
N TYR A 50 14.47 5.24 3.31
CA TYR A 50 15.58 5.46 2.37
C TYR A 50 15.64 4.42 1.25
N ARG A 51 15.02 3.26 1.42
CA ARG A 51 15.02 2.14 0.47
C ARG A 51 13.59 1.67 0.21
N ASP A 52 13.31 1.20 -1.01
CA ASP A 52 12.01 0.61 -1.37
C ASP A 52 11.98 -0.89 -1.01
N VAL A 53 12.16 -1.16 0.29
CA VAL A 53 12.05 -2.50 0.87
C VAL A 53 10.84 -2.51 1.78
N SER A 54 10.05 -3.59 1.77
CA SER A 54 8.85 -3.68 2.62
C SER A 54 9.24 -3.68 4.11
N LEU A 55 8.40 -3.09 4.93
CA LEU A 55 8.60 -3.01 6.38
C LEU A 55 8.70 -4.40 7.01
N GLY A 56 7.80 -5.32 6.61
CA GLY A 56 7.79 -6.69 7.11
C GLY A 56 9.07 -7.47 6.78
N HIS A 57 9.64 -7.28 5.59
CA HIS A 57 10.91 -7.93 5.24
C HIS A 57 12.06 -7.46 6.13
N ILE A 58 12.12 -6.17 6.47
CA ILE A 58 13.19 -5.66 7.34
C ILE A 58 13.01 -6.19 8.76
N ILE A 59 11.78 -6.18 9.28
CA ILE A 59 11.43 -6.78 10.59
C ILE A 59 11.84 -8.24 10.58
N LEU A 60 11.48 -8.99 9.53
CA LEU A 60 11.82 -10.40 9.39
C LEU A 60 13.33 -10.65 9.51
N PHE A 61 14.16 -9.88 8.82
CA PHE A 61 15.61 -10.04 8.89
C PHE A 61 16.19 -9.71 10.27
N CYS A 62 15.72 -8.63 10.91
CA CYS A 62 16.16 -8.25 12.25
C CYS A 62 15.80 -9.32 13.28
N ASP A 63 14.54 -9.73 13.28
CA ASP A 63 14.01 -10.66 14.27
C ASP A 63 14.49 -12.09 14.03
N LEU A 64 14.78 -12.49 12.77
CA LEU A 64 15.40 -13.76 12.44
C LEU A 64 16.73 -13.94 13.18
N THR A 65 17.55 -12.87 13.19
CA THR A 65 18.83 -12.87 13.88
C THR A 65 18.63 -13.02 15.40
N ILE A 66 17.64 -12.31 15.96
CA ILE A 66 17.31 -12.36 17.38
C ILE A 66 16.82 -13.76 17.78
N ILE A 67 15.87 -14.32 17.01
CA ILE A 67 15.30 -15.65 17.30
C ILE A 67 16.36 -16.74 17.18
N THR A 68 17.23 -16.66 16.14
CA THR A 68 18.31 -17.60 15.97
C THR A 68 19.27 -17.54 17.16
N SER A 69 19.63 -16.35 17.64
CA SER A 69 20.51 -16.18 18.78
C SER A 69 19.88 -16.67 20.10
N SER A 70 18.56 -16.64 20.20
CA SER A 70 17.84 -17.11 21.40
C SER A 70 18.02 -18.61 21.67
N TYR A 71 18.37 -19.39 20.62
CA TYR A 71 18.69 -20.82 20.80
C TYR A 71 19.83 -21.08 21.81
N VAL A 72 20.81 -20.18 21.85
CA VAL A 72 21.95 -20.30 22.79
C VAL A 72 21.47 -20.26 24.24
N VAL A 73 20.40 -19.50 24.51
CA VAL A 73 19.83 -19.35 25.86
C VAL A 73 18.78 -20.42 26.14
N LEU A 74 17.85 -20.63 25.20
CA LEU A 74 16.68 -21.50 25.40
C LEU A 74 17.03 -22.98 25.27
N ARG A 75 18.00 -23.35 24.42
CA ARG A 75 18.41 -24.72 24.09
C ARG A 75 17.24 -25.67 23.72
N ASP A 76 16.20 -25.13 23.14
CA ASP A 76 14.95 -25.82 22.82
C ASP A 76 14.54 -25.49 21.38
N TRP A 77 14.69 -26.47 20.52
CA TRP A 77 14.37 -26.32 19.09
C TRP A 77 12.87 -26.08 18.84
N GLU A 78 12.01 -26.65 19.65
CA GLU A 78 10.56 -26.47 19.49
C GLU A 78 10.16 -25.00 19.65
N LYS A 79 10.69 -24.32 20.66
CA LYS A 79 10.41 -22.89 20.89
C LYS A 79 10.96 -21.99 19.79
N VAL A 80 12.13 -22.33 19.27
CA VAL A 80 12.73 -21.58 18.15
C VAL A 80 11.91 -21.74 16.89
N LEU A 81 11.42 -22.95 16.59
CA LEU A 81 10.52 -23.22 15.46
C LEU A 81 9.22 -22.41 15.56
N TYR A 82 8.58 -22.41 16.74
CA TYR A 82 7.41 -21.53 16.95
C TYR A 82 7.74 -20.05 16.76
N GLY A 83 8.91 -19.62 17.20
CA GLY A 83 9.41 -18.27 16.97
C GLY A 83 9.50 -17.91 15.49
N TYR A 84 10.02 -18.81 14.65
CA TYR A 84 10.07 -18.60 13.20
C TYR A 84 8.69 -18.53 12.55
N VAL A 85 7.77 -19.42 12.94
CA VAL A 85 6.40 -19.41 12.45
C VAL A 85 5.72 -18.09 12.80
N LEU A 86 5.83 -17.66 14.06
CA LEU A 86 5.27 -16.41 14.55
C LEU A 86 5.84 -15.22 13.78
N LEU A 87 7.16 -15.17 13.61
CA LEU A 87 7.84 -14.12 12.86
C LEU A 87 7.36 -14.02 11.41
N PHE A 88 7.25 -15.16 10.73
CA PHE A 88 6.79 -15.19 9.34
C PHE A 88 5.35 -14.65 9.21
N VAL A 89 4.46 -15.08 10.09
CA VAL A 89 3.06 -14.63 10.09
C VAL A 89 2.97 -13.13 10.42
N ILE A 90 3.68 -12.66 11.43
CA ILE A 90 3.72 -11.23 11.77
C ILE A 90 4.19 -10.41 10.59
N SER A 91 5.31 -10.78 9.97
CA SER A 91 5.89 -10.07 8.83
C SER A 91 4.89 -9.96 7.66
N PHE A 92 4.23 -11.08 7.33
CA PHE A 92 3.22 -11.11 6.27
C PHE A 92 2.02 -10.22 6.59
N VAL A 93 1.51 -10.27 7.82
CA VAL A 93 0.35 -9.47 8.25
C VAL A 93 0.70 -7.98 8.26
N VAL A 94 1.87 -7.60 8.79
CA VAL A 94 2.35 -6.21 8.78
C VAL A 94 2.41 -5.66 7.37
N ASP A 95 3.06 -6.39 6.45
CA ASP A 95 3.16 -5.95 5.06
C ASP A 95 1.78 -5.82 4.39
N HIS A 96 0.89 -6.78 4.65
CA HIS A 96 -0.46 -6.75 4.09
C HIS A 96 -1.24 -5.51 4.56
N ILE A 97 -1.18 -5.19 5.85
CA ILE A 97 -1.89 -4.04 6.42
C ILE A 97 -1.31 -2.72 5.92
N VAL A 98 0.00 -2.56 6.02
CA VAL A 98 0.67 -1.32 5.59
C VAL A 98 0.43 -1.06 4.10
N ASN A 99 0.57 -2.08 3.26
CA ASN A 99 0.32 -1.94 1.83
C ASN A 99 -1.16 -1.67 1.52
N SER A 100 -2.10 -2.32 2.22
CA SER A 100 -3.54 -2.12 2.02
C SER A 100 -3.97 -0.69 2.34
N LEU A 101 -3.42 -0.09 3.40
CA LEU A 101 -3.76 1.27 3.82
C LEU A 101 -3.12 2.35 2.92
N ARG A 102 -2.05 2.02 2.20
CA ARG A 102 -1.37 2.93 1.25
C ARG A 102 -1.86 2.81 -0.18
N GLN A 103 -2.76 1.86 -0.47
CA GLN A 103 -3.24 1.67 -1.84
C GLN A 103 -3.98 2.90 -2.35
N SER A 104 -3.67 3.26 -3.59
CA SER A 104 -4.42 4.24 -4.38
C SER A 104 -5.26 3.54 -5.44
N VAL A 105 -6.28 4.20 -5.89
CA VAL A 105 -7.17 3.74 -6.95
C VAL A 105 -7.32 4.84 -7.99
N GLN A 106 -7.47 4.43 -9.23
CA GLN A 106 -7.83 5.34 -10.32
C GLN A 106 -9.25 5.05 -10.78
N PHE A 107 -9.95 6.10 -11.12
CA PHE A 107 -11.29 6.08 -11.67
C PHE A 107 -11.29 6.59 -13.09
N PHE A 108 -12.00 5.88 -13.96
CA PHE A 108 -12.45 6.36 -15.26
C PHE A 108 -13.97 6.45 -15.21
N ILE A 109 -14.50 7.66 -15.30
CA ILE A 109 -15.94 7.91 -15.18
C ILE A 109 -16.44 8.50 -16.48
N ILE A 110 -17.45 7.88 -17.06
CA ILE A 110 -18.11 8.32 -18.30
C ILE A 110 -19.56 8.61 -17.97
N SER A 111 -19.93 9.89 -18.04
CA SER A 111 -21.28 10.37 -17.77
C SER A 111 -21.59 11.57 -18.64
N ASP A 112 -22.86 11.80 -18.92
CA ASP A 112 -23.31 13.02 -19.57
C ASP A 112 -23.32 14.20 -18.57
N LYS A 113 -23.35 13.93 -17.23
CA LYS A 113 -23.20 14.91 -16.14
C LYS A 113 -21.77 15.07 -15.66
N TYR A 114 -20.80 14.93 -16.54
CA TYR A 114 -19.38 14.92 -16.20
C TYR A 114 -18.91 16.19 -15.47
N GLN A 115 -19.53 17.35 -15.72
CA GLN A 115 -19.17 18.60 -15.05
C GLN A 115 -19.56 18.56 -13.57
N GLU A 116 -20.82 18.22 -13.27
CA GLU A 116 -21.33 18.13 -11.91
C GLU A 116 -20.54 17.10 -11.08
N ILE A 117 -20.22 15.94 -11.67
CA ILE A 117 -19.42 14.90 -11.03
C ILE A 117 -17.99 15.40 -10.76
N GLY A 118 -17.38 16.06 -11.74
CA GLY A 118 -16.03 16.59 -11.61
C GLY A 118 -15.90 17.68 -10.55
N GLU A 119 -16.88 18.60 -10.49
CA GLU A 119 -16.97 19.64 -9.45
C GLU A 119 -17.16 19.02 -8.07
N ALA A 120 -18.09 18.07 -7.94
CA ALA A 120 -18.34 17.40 -6.67
C ALA A 120 -17.12 16.62 -6.17
N ILE A 121 -16.41 15.88 -7.03
CA ILE A 121 -15.18 15.18 -6.63
C ILE A 121 -14.10 16.19 -6.17
N ASN A 122 -13.97 17.31 -6.89
CA ASN A 122 -12.96 18.32 -6.56
C ASN A 122 -13.29 19.07 -5.25
N GLU A 123 -14.55 19.46 -5.05
CA GLU A 123 -14.95 20.28 -3.91
C GLU A 123 -15.22 19.47 -2.65
N ILE A 124 -15.85 18.28 -2.78
CA ILE A 124 -16.30 17.49 -1.64
C ILE A 124 -15.27 16.41 -1.27
N ALA A 125 -14.70 15.73 -2.26
CA ALA A 125 -13.69 14.70 -2.02
C ALA A 125 -12.26 15.26 -1.96
N ASP A 126 -12.05 16.54 -2.25
CA ASP A 126 -10.73 17.21 -2.29
C ASP A 126 -9.73 16.42 -3.18
N ARG A 127 -10.20 15.98 -4.36
CA ARG A 127 -9.39 15.24 -5.33
C ARG A 127 -9.43 15.88 -6.69
N GLY A 128 -8.24 16.07 -7.26
CA GLY A 128 -8.09 16.61 -8.62
C GLY A 128 -8.61 15.64 -9.67
N CYS A 129 -9.37 16.17 -10.62
CA CYS A 129 -9.88 15.45 -11.78
C CYS A 129 -9.28 15.99 -13.07
N THR A 130 -9.06 15.10 -14.03
CA THR A 130 -8.63 15.46 -15.39
C THR A 130 -9.68 15.02 -16.41
N MET A 131 -10.12 15.94 -17.23
CA MET A 131 -11.06 15.64 -18.31
C MET A 131 -10.32 15.16 -19.56
N LEU A 132 -10.61 13.93 -19.98
CA LEU A 132 -10.12 13.35 -21.23
C LEU A 132 -11.19 13.42 -22.29
N ASN A 133 -10.82 13.86 -23.50
CA ASN A 133 -11.72 13.86 -24.63
C ASN A 133 -11.69 12.49 -25.31
N GLY A 134 -12.84 11.86 -25.44
CA GLY A 134 -13.00 10.59 -26.11
C GLY A 134 -14.12 10.66 -27.16
N ASN A 135 -14.17 9.69 -28.06
CA ASN A 135 -15.24 9.53 -29.01
C ASN A 135 -15.81 8.12 -28.89
N GLY A 136 -17.12 8.01 -28.74
CA GLY A 136 -17.81 6.75 -28.69
C GLY A 136 -17.69 5.98 -30.00
N PHE A 137 -17.02 4.85 -30.03
CA PHE A 137 -16.79 4.10 -31.26
C PHE A 137 -18.10 3.74 -31.99
N PHE A 138 -19.12 3.31 -31.27
CA PHE A 138 -20.40 2.92 -31.81
C PHE A 138 -21.29 4.13 -32.06
N THR A 139 -21.41 5.03 -31.08
CA THR A 139 -22.32 6.18 -31.16
C THR A 139 -21.79 7.33 -32.01
N LYS A 140 -20.50 7.37 -32.31
CA LYS A 140 -19.76 8.46 -32.98
C LYS A 140 -19.95 9.83 -32.32
N LYS A 141 -20.38 9.85 -31.06
CA LYS A 141 -20.55 11.07 -30.26
C LYS A 141 -19.33 11.34 -29.42
N ASP A 142 -19.02 12.61 -29.27
CA ASP A 142 -17.99 13.05 -28.32
C ASP A 142 -18.44 12.73 -26.89
N LYS A 143 -17.52 12.17 -26.11
CA LYS A 143 -17.72 11.86 -24.71
C LYS A 143 -16.56 12.42 -23.89
N LYS A 144 -16.87 12.91 -22.70
CA LYS A 144 -15.88 13.32 -21.73
C LYS A 144 -15.69 12.17 -20.73
N VAL A 145 -14.44 11.87 -20.48
CA VAL A 145 -14.06 10.86 -19.47
C VAL A 145 -13.35 11.58 -18.35
N ILE A 146 -13.87 11.46 -17.14
CA ILE A 146 -13.21 11.97 -15.93
C ILE A 146 -12.18 10.95 -15.50
N PHE A 147 -10.95 11.37 -15.39
CA PHE A 147 -9.86 10.62 -14.78
C PHE A 147 -9.54 11.20 -13.41
N CYS A 148 -9.66 10.40 -12.37
CA CYS A 148 -9.39 10.81 -11.01
C CYS A 148 -8.55 9.74 -10.30
N ILE A 149 -7.63 10.16 -9.42
CA ILE A 149 -6.87 9.28 -8.54
C ILE A 149 -7.19 9.64 -7.11
N ALA A 150 -7.51 8.63 -6.30
CA ALA A 150 -7.86 8.78 -4.90
C ALA A 150 -7.22 7.69 -4.04
N LYS A 151 -7.27 7.82 -2.73
CA LYS A 151 -6.91 6.74 -1.82
C LYS A 151 -7.99 5.66 -1.83
N LYS A 152 -7.60 4.42 -1.63
CA LYS A 152 -8.56 3.31 -1.56
C LYS A 152 -9.62 3.49 -0.48
N SER A 153 -9.27 4.13 0.63
CA SER A 153 -10.21 4.45 1.73
C SER A 153 -11.32 5.42 1.32
N GLU A 154 -11.10 6.24 0.29
CA GLU A 154 -12.05 7.24 -0.22
C GLU A 154 -12.93 6.68 -1.34
N SER A 155 -12.64 5.47 -1.80
CA SER A 155 -13.27 4.86 -2.96
C SER A 155 -14.79 4.77 -2.82
N ASN A 156 -15.29 4.27 -1.70
CA ASN A 156 -16.73 4.11 -1.48
C ASN A 156 -17.46 5.47 -1.49
N PHE A 157 -16.86 6.47 -0.86
CA PHE A 157 -17.40 7.82 -0.84
C PHE A 157 -17.50 8.43 -2.24
N ILE A 158 -16.48 8.22 -3.09
CA ILE A 158 -16.50 8.68 -4.49
C ILE A 158 -17.58 7.95 -5.28
N PHE A 159 -17.78 6.64 -5.06
CA PHE A 159 -18.86 5.90 -5.71
C PHE A 159 -20.24 6.43 -5.30
N GLU A 160 -20.48 6.65 -4.01
CA GLU A 160 -21.74 7.22 -3.50
C GLU A 160 -22.01 8.59 -4.12
N LEU A 161 -20.99 9.45 -4.21
CA LEU A 161 -21.09 10.77 -4.82
C LEU A 161 -21.48 10.71 -6.31
N ILE A 162 -20.89 9.78 -7.04
CA ILE A 162 -21.19 9.59 -8.47
C ILE A 162 -22.62 9.05 -8.65
N ASP A 163 -23.01 8.06 -7.86
CA ASP A 163 -24.32 7.44 -7.93
C ASP A 163 -25.45 8.43 -7.60
N GLU A 164 -25.23 9.34 -6.65
CA GLU A 164 -26.19 10.39 -6.31
C GLU A 164 -26.42 11.39 -7.45
N ILE A 165 -25.36 11.73 -8.19
CA ILE A 165 -25.44 12.68 -9.31
C ILE A 165 -25.96 12.01 -10.58
N ASP A 166 -25.43 10.86 -10.94
CA ASP A 166 -25.81 10.11 -12.12
C ASP A 166 -25.76 8.59 -11.89
N PRO A 167 -26.89 7.96 -11.50
CA PRO A 167 -26.96 6.52 -11.32
C PRO A 167 -26.65 5.68 -12.57
N ASN A 168 -26.65 6.31 -13.74
CA ASN A 168 -26.33 5.64 -15.02
C ASN A 168 -24.88 5.88 -15.46
N ALA A 169 -24.07 6.54 -14.66
CA ALA A 169 -22.66 6.76 -14.97
C ALA A 169 -21.91 5.43 -15.11
N PHE A 170 -21.10 5.30 -16.14
CA PHE A 170 -20.19 4.16 -16.27
C PHE A 170 -18.90 4.48 -15.52
N VAL A 171 -18.61 3.68 -14.48
CA VAL A 171 -17.44 3.87 -13.63
C VAL A 171 -16.56 2.63 -13.67
N ALA A 172 -15.30 2.80 -14.09
CA ALA A 172 -14.28 1.78 -14.01
C ALA A 172 -13.24 2.19 -12.96
N GLN A 173 -13.04 1.31 -11.97
CA GLN A 173 -12.03 1.48 -10.94
C GLN A 173 -10.94 0.44 -11.08
N SER A 174 -9.68 0.86 -10.91
CA SER A 174 -8.56 -0.07 -10.80
C SER A 174 -7.56 0.38 -9.74
N ALA A 175 -6.89 -0.60 -9.13
CA ALA A 175 -5.83 -0.34 -8.17
C ALA A 175 -4.58 0.19 -8.90
N VAL A 176 -3.92 1.19 -8.29
CA VAL A 176 -2.66 1.74 -8.77
C VAL A 176 -1.56 1.36 -7.80
N VAL A 177 -0.50 0.75 -8.32
CA VAL A 177 0.61 0.23 -7.50
C VAL A 177 1.43 1.36 -6.86
N GLY A 178 1.52 2.53 -7.51
CA GLY A 178 2.21 3.68 -6.96
C GLY A 178 1.74 4.97 -7.61
N VAL A 179 1.45 5.97 -6.79
CA VAL A 179 1.12 7.32 -7.21
C VAL A 179 2.09 8.27 -6.54
N TYR A 180 2.77 9.07 -7.34
CA TYR A 180 3.77 10.01 -6.87
C TYR A 180 3.45 11.41 -7.38
N GLY A 181 3.58 12.41 -6.51
CA GLY A 181 3.35 13.80 -6.88
C GLY A 181 2.52 14.58 -5.85
N GLN A 182 1.93 15.68 -6.29
CA GLN A 182 1.13 16.53 -5.40
C GLN A 182 -0.07 15.76 -4.83
N GLY A 183 -0.21 15.76 -3.50
CA GLY A 183 -1.28 15.04 -2.80
C GLY A 183 -1.02 13.57 -2.53
N PHE A 184 0.11 13.01 -3.02
CA PHE A 184 0.53 11.62 -2.85
C PHE A 184 2.00 11.51 -2.40
N ASP A 185 2.51 10.29 -2.33
CA ASP A 185 3.88 10.03 -1.91
C ASP A 185 4.92 10.70 -2.84
N HIS A 186 6.05 11.10 -2.27
CA HIS A 186 7.18 11.62 -3.05
C HIS A 186 8.09 10.49 -3.53
N VAL A 187 8.57 10.60 -4.78
CA VAL A 187 9.57 9.67 -5.29
C VAL A 187 10.82 9.71 -4.43
N LYS A 188 11.19 8.56 -3.86
CA LYS A 188 12.42 8.44 -3.07
C LYS A 188 13.63 8.59 -4.01
N LYS A 189 14.40 9.66 -3.86
CA LYS A 189 15.60 9.88 -4.67
C LYS A 189 16.72 8.97 -4.18
N HIS A 190 16.95 7.87 -4.88
CA HIS A 190 18.03 6.93 -4.57
C HIS A 190 19.43 7.43 -4.99
N ARG A 191 19.50 8.33 -5.96
CA ARG A 191 20.74 8.91 -6.48
C ARG A 191 20.48 10.31 -7.04
N LYS A 192 21.37 11.25 -6.81
CA LYS A 192 21.39 12.46 -7.62
C LYS A 192 21.81 12.03 -9.03
N ILE A 193 20.87 12.04 -9.94
CA ILE A 193 21.13 11.82 -11.35
C ILE A 193 21.74 13.13 -11.85
N ASP A 194 22.99 13.08 -12.27
CA ASP A 194 23.60 14.19 -12.98
C ASP A 194 23.04 14.20 -14.40
N LEU A 195 22.16 15.15 -14.64
CA LEU A 195 21.49 15.28 -15.95
C LEU A 195 22.50 15.69 -17.05
N GLU A 196 23.62 16.31 -16.69
CA GLU A 196 24.67 16.67 -17.66
C GLU A 196 25.42 15.41 -18.09
N GLU A 197 25.78 14.53 -17.14
CA GLU A 197 26.43 13.25 -17.46
C GLU A 197 25.53 12.35 -18.33
N LEU A 198 24.20 12.34 -18.06
CA LEU A 198 23.24 11.60 -18.88
C LEU A 198 23.12 12.19 -20.30
N ARG A 199 23.07 13.51 -20.42
CA ARG A 199 23.01 14.18 -21.73
C ARG A 199 24.27 13.87 -22.54
N GLU A 200 25.43 13.90 -21.92
CA GLU A 200 26.69 13.58 -22.56
C GLU A 200 26.78 12.13 -23.04
N LYS A 201 26.25 11.18 -22.24
CA LYS A 201 26.14 9.76 -22.64
C LYS A 201 25.18 9.58 -23.81
N MET A 202 24.03 10.24 -23.79
CA MET A 202 23.04 10.17 -24.88
C MET A 202 23.54 10.81 -26.17
N THR A 203 24.46 11.77 -26.09
CA THR A 203 25.06 12.43 -27.25
C THR A 203 26.21 11.60 -27.83
N LYS A 204 26.88 10.79 -27.00
CA LYS A 204 28.02 9.94 -27.41
C LYS A 204 27.63 8.57 -27.95
N GLU A 205 26.39 8.09 -27.75
CA GLU A 205 25.85 6.91 -28.41
C GLU A 205 25.08 7.32 -29.69
N PRO A 206 25.69 7.16 -30.88
CA PRO A 206 24.94 7.27 -32.11
C PRO A 206 23.89 6.14 -32.12
N ARG A 207 22.65 6.51 -32.40
CA ARG A 207 21.57 5.54 -32.63
C ARG A 207 21.96 4.67 -33.81
N GLU A 208 22.52 3.48 -33.55
CA GLU A 208 22.45 2.40 -34.52
C GLU A 208 20.98 2.03 -34.65
N LYS A 209 20.39 2.56 -35.67
CA LYS A 209 19.11 2.12 -36.20
C LYS A 209 19.37 1.55 -37.58
N GLU A 210 19.21 0.26 -37.69
CA GLU A 210 18.51 -0.35 -38.82
C GLU A 210 17.57 -1.40 -38.31
#